data_8202ad927e62f16197adf6919f49177b
#
_entry.id   8202ad927e62f16197adf6919f49177b
#
_cell.length_a   1.000
_cell.length_b   1.000
_cell.length_c   1.000
_cell.angle_alpha   90.00
_cell.angle_beta   90.00
_cell.angle_gamma   90.00
#
_symmetry.space_group_name_H-M   'P 1'
#
loop_
_entity.id
_entity.type
_entity.pdbx_description
1 polymer ?
#
loop_
_entity_poly.entity_id
_entity_poly.type
_entity_poly.pdbx_seq_one_letter_code
_entity_poly.pdbx_strand_id
1 'polypeptide(L)'
;ADGLGTGVGGVDNTSTSNTEGGAATTSVIQGLIKCWVHADTAATVEDSLNTSSSVDDGTGQYTYNITNAFNTVSYSNINGNIDITSAGWVDGIVWTYTTSQWRTRWYNNSGSYTDVDNAYVLAGDLA
;
A
#
# COMPACT_ATOMS: atom_id res chain seq x y z
N ALA A 1 -6.93 -5.15 -33.19
CA ALA A 1 -5.79 -5.43 -32.32
C ALA A 1 -6.24 -5.24 -30.88
N ASP A 2 -6.35 -6.26 -30.21
CA ASP A 2 -6.65 -6.47 -28.83
C ASP A 2 -5.47 -5.94 -28.02
N GLY A 3 -5.64 -4.83 -27.40
CA GLY A 3 -4.63 -4.11 -26.66
C GLY A 3 -4.14 -4.79 -25.35
N LEU A 4 -4.40 -6.09 -25.21
CA LEU A 4 -3.88 -6.91 -24.13
C LEU A 4 -2.93 -7.92 -24.76
N GLY A 5 -1.67 -7.91 -24.40
CA GLY A 5 -0.60 -8.69 -25.00
C GLY A 5 -0.94 -10.16 -25.28
N THR A 6 -0.29 -10.74 -26.26
CA THR A 6 -0.53 -12.10 -26.79
C THR A 6 -0.10 -13.24 -25.85
N GLY A 7 0.27 -12.94 -24.63
CA GLY A 7 0.49 -13.94 -23.58
C GLY A 7 -0.81 -14.38 -22.96
N VAL A 8 -0.89 -15.60 -22.49
CA VAL A 8 -2.04 -16.15 -21.78
C VAL A 8 -2.38 -15.26 -20.58
N GLY A 9 -3.25 -14.26 -20.82
CA GLY A 9 -3.87 -13.43 -19.77
C GLY A 9 -2.96 -12.40 -19.10
N GLY A 10 -1.82 -12.01 -19.67
CA GLY A 10 -0.88 -11.08 -19.04
C GLY A 10 -0.94 -9.67 -19.59
N VAL A 11 -0.97 -8.69 -18.71
CA VAL A 11 -0.63 -7.29 -18.99
C VAL A 11 0.89 -7.17 -18.86
N ASP A 12 1.58 -6.80 -19.93
CA ASP A 12 3.04 -6.66 -19.94
C ASP A 12 3.48 -5.20 -19.72
N ASN A 13 4.78 -5.01 -19.59
CA ASN A 13 5.41 -3.71 -19.35
C ASN A 13 5.17 -2.67 -20.46
N THR A 14 4.68 -3.08 -21.62
CA THR A 14 4.39 -2.22 -22.77
C THR A 14 2.91 -1.85 -22.86
N SER A 15 2.06 -2.46 -22.05
CA SER A 15 0.63 -2.24 -22.07
C SER A 15 0.30 -0.82 -21.63
N THR A 16 -0.40 -0.09 -22.49
CA THR A 16 -0.84 1.29 -22.24
C THR A 16 -2.34 1.42 -22.43
N SER A 17 -2.95 2.38 -21.74
CA SER A 17 -4.34 2.79 -21.97
C SER A 17 -4.36 4.20 -22.54
N ASN A 18 -5.14 4.42 -23.60
CA ASN A 18 -5.44 5.73 -24.16
C ASN A 18 -6.94 6.04 -24.11
N THR A 19 -7.63 5.44 -23.17
CA THR A 19 -9.07 5.71 -22.93
C THR A 19 -9.25 7.19 -22.58
N GLU A 20 -10.39 7.70 -22.51
CA GLU A 20 -10.70 9.13 -22.30
C GLU A 20 -10.54 10.01 -23.54
N GLY A 21 -10.36 9.45 -24.74
CA GLY A 21 -10.36 10.21 -26.01
C GLY A 21 -9.18 11.17 -26.23
N GLY A 22 -8.12 11.06 -25.43
CA GLY A 22 -6.92 11.87 -25.54
C GLY A 22 -5.76 11.17 -26.28
N ALA A 23 -4.80 11.96 -26.75
CA ALA A 23 -3.55 11.45 -27.33
C ALA A 23 -2.54 10.95 -26.27
N ALA A 24 -2.79 11.23 -24.99
CA ALA A 24 -1.93 10.80 -23.91
C ALA A 24 -2.18 9.32 -23.60
N THR A 25 -1.11 8.55 -23.47
CA THR A 25 -1.14 7.16 -23.04
C THR A 25 -0.62 7.03 -21.63
N THR A 26 -1.22 6.13 -20.84
CA THR A 26 -0.79 5.81 -19.48
C THR A 26 -0.41 4.34 -19.43
N SER A 27 0.71 4.02 -18.79
CA SER A 27 1.09 2.62 -18.54
C SER A 27 0.05 1.95 -17.63
N VAL A 28 -0.51 0.85 -18.09
CA VAL A 28 -1.46 0.05 -17.28
C VAL A 28 -0.75 -0.51 -16.06
N ILE A 29 0.50 -0.92 -16.21
CA ILE A 29 1.31 -1.49 -15.12
C ILE A 29 1.52 -0.46 -14.00
N GLN A 30 1.82 0.80 -14.34
CA GLN A 30 1.98 1.85 -13.33
C GLN A 30 0.68 2.17 -12.58
N GLY A 31 -0.46 1.99 -13.22
CA GLY A 31 -1.78 2.16 -12.60
C GLY A 31 -2.19 1.04 -11.65
N LEU A 32 -1.49 -0.09 -11.64
CA LEU A 32 -1.83 -1.21 -10.78
C LEU A 32 -1.27 -1.04 -9.35
N ILE A 33 -2.07 -1.47 -8.38
CA ILE A 33 -1.61 -1.61 -7.00
C ILE A 33 -0.55 -2.70 -6.94
N LYS A 34 0.58 -2.42 -6.28
CA LYS A 34 1.72 -3.32 -6.18
C LYS A 34 1.86 -3.98 -4.82
N CYS A 35 1.26 -3.38 -3.80
CA CYS A 35 1.30 -3.90 -2.45
C CYS A 35 0.07 -3.40 -1.69
N TRP A 36 -0.53 -4.25 -0.91
CA TRP A 36 -1.53 -3.85 0.07
C TRP A 36 -1.52 -4.80 1.26
N VAL A 37 -2.01 -4.35 2.38
CA VAL A 37 -2.16 -5.13 3.61
C VAL A 37 -3.38 -4.65 4.38
N HIS A 38 -4.08 -5.60 4.99
CA HIS A 38 -5.04 -5.41 6.05
C HIS A 38 -4.52 -6.13 7.29
N ALA A 39 -4.40 -5.42 8.40
CA ALA A 39 -3.88 -5.96 9.66
C ALA A 39 -4.70 -5.46 10.84
N ASP A 40 -4.80 -6.31 11.87
CA ASP A 40 -5.46 -5.98 13.12
C ASP A 40 -4.61 -5.08 14.03
N THR A 41 -5.15 -4.74 15.19
CA THR A 41 -4.49 -3.88 16.21
C THR A 41 -3.18 -4.44 16.75
N ALA A 42 -2.91 -5.72 16.59
CA ALA A 42 -1.68 -6.40 17.01
C ALA A 42 -0.72 -6.64 15.83
N ALA A 43 -0.93 -5.97 14.70
CA ALA A 43 -0.20 -6.18 13.45
C ALA A 43 -0.36 -7.58 12.84
N THR A 44 -1.37 -8.37 13.24
CA THR A 44 -1.63 -9.63 12.56
C THR A 44 -2.17 -9.37 11.17
N VAL A 45 -1.47 -9.83 10.15
CA VAL A 45 -1.93 -9.69 8.76
C VAL A 45 -3.13 -10.62 8.54
N GLU A 46 -4.28 -10.05 8.25
CA GLU A 46 -5.49 -10.81 7.91
C GLU A 46 -5.52 -11.16 6.43
N ASP A 47 -5.12 -10.21 5.58
CA ASP A 47 -4.97 -10.43 4.13
C ASP A 47 -4.00 -9.42 3.53
N SER A 48 -3.34 -9.79 2.41
CA SER A 48 -2.33 -8.92 1.80
C SER A 48 -1.95 -9.35 0.39
N LEU A 49 -1.33 -8.41 -0.34
CA LEU A 49 -0.62 -8.62 -1.59
C LEU A 49 0.80 -8.07 -1.44
N ASN A 50 1.81 -8.87 -1.77
CA ASN A 50 3.22 -8.47 -1.77
C ASN A 50 3.76 -8.00 -0.39
N THR A 51 3.09 -8.37 0.70
CA THR A 51 3.55 -8.16 2.07
C THR A 51 4.08 -9.48 2.62
N SER A 52 5.29 -9.50 3.14
CA SER A 52 5.94 -10.71 3.65
C SER A 52 5.76 -10.89 5.15
N SER A 53 5.69 -9.80 5.88
CA SER A 53 5.48 -9.82 7.34
C SER A 53 5.10 -8.44 7.86
N SER A 54 4.58 -8.43 9.08
CA SER A 54 4.30 -7.25 9.88
C SER A 54 4.93 -7.39 11.26
N VAL A 55 5.15 -6.28 11.91
CA VAL A 55 5.67 -6.21 13.29
C VAL A 55 4.87 -5.14 14.04
N ASP A 56 4.39 -5.49 15.21
CA ASP A 56 3.92 -4.54 16.20
C ASP A 56 5.15 -3.94 16.92
N ASP A 57 5.45 -2.69 16.67
CA ASP A 57 6.58 -1.96 17.28
C ASP A 57 6.18 -1.30 18.62
N GLY A 58 4.94 -1.48 19.05
CA GLY A 58 4.34 -0.88 20.24
C GLY A 58 3.11 -0.04 19.90
N THR A 59 2.40 0.44 20.90
CA THR A 59 1.12 1.12 20.72
C THR A 59 1.12 2.08 19.55
N GLY A 60 0.23 1.83 18.58
CA GLY A 60 0.03 2.63 17.38
C GLY A 60 1.23 2.68 16.44
N GLN A 61 2.17 1.75 16.53
CA GLN A 61 3.37 1.74 15.69
C GLN A 61 3.54 0.38 15.03
N TYR A 62 3.61 0.38 13.71
CA TYR A 62 3.67 -0.86 12.94
C TYR A 62 4.73 -0.78 11.85
N THR A 63 5.39 -1.92 11.61
CA THR A 63 6.31 -2.12 10.50
C THR A 63 5.77 -3.17 9.57
N TYR A 64 5.79 -2.91 8.26
CA TYR A 64 5.41 -3.86 7.21
C TYR A 64 6.57 -4.09 6.26
N ASN A 65 6.85 -5.35 5.96
CA ASN A 65 7.90 -5.77 5.05
C ASN A 65 7.30 -6.21 3.71
N ILE A 66 7.92 -5.79 2.62
CA ILE A 66 7.48 -6.05 1.24
C ILE A 66 8.23 -7.26 0.71
N THR A 67 7.54 -8.19 0.06
CA THR A 67 8.15 -9.39 -0.55
C THR A 67 9.00 -9.03 -1.77
N ASN A 68 8.40 -8.31 -2.73
CA ASN A 68 9.09 -7.83 -3.93
C ASN A 68 9.24 -6.32 -3.82
N ALA A 69 10.46 -5.87 -3.58
CA ALA A 69 10.77 -4.47 -3.32
C ALA A 69 10.36 -3.54 -4.46
N PHE A 70 10.08 -2.30 -4.15
CA PHE A 70 9.98 -1.24 -5.16
C PHE A 70 11.39 -0.88 -5.67
N ASN A 71 11.48 -0.41 -6.92
CA ASN A 71 12.76 -0.02 -7.51
C ASN A 71 13.32 1.28 -6.90
N THR A 72 12.45 2.13 -6.38
CA THR A 72 12.81 3.39 -5.69
C THR A 72 11.92 3.61 -4.48
N VAL A 73 12.29 4.56 -3.63
CA VAL A 73 11.46 5.01 -2.50
C VAL A 73 10.34 5.96 -2.92
N SER A 74 10.24 6.28 -4.21
CA SER A 74 9.23 7.20 -4.76
C SER A 74 7.92 6.50 -5.10
N TYR A 75 7.38 5.73 -4.17
CA TYR A 75 6.05 5.13 -4.31
C TYR A 75 5.01 5.90 -3.50
N SER A 76 3.76 5.83 -3.96
CA SER A 76 2.63 6.44 -3.26
C SER A 76 2.05 5.50 -2.22
N ASN A 77 1.62 6.07 -1.11
CA ASN A 77 0.95 5.37 -0.04
C ASN A 77 -0.44 5.96 0.20
N ILE A 78 -1.42 5.08 0.35
CA ILE A 78 -2.75 5.40 0.84
C ILE A 78 -2.97 4.56 2.08
N ASN A 79 -3.23 5.21 3.21
CA ASN A 79 -3.55 4.55 4.47
C ASN A 79 -5.03 4.74 4.81
N GLY A 80 -5.59 3.75 5.46
CA GLY A 80 -6.95 3.77 5.99
C GLY A 80 -7.01 3.14 7.36
N ASN A 81 -7.91 3.65 8.19
CA ASN A 81 -8.31 3.03 9.43
C ASN A 81 -9.64 2.31 9.20
N ILE A 82 -9.74 1.06 9.61
CA ILE A 82 -10.91 0.23 9.38
C ILE A 82 -11.80 0.16 10.63
N ASP A 83 -11.22 0.22 11.81
CA ASP A 83 -11.96 0.23 13.08
C ASP A 83 -11.63 1.47 13.92
N ILE A 84 -12.65 2.29 14.17
CA ILE A 84 -12.60 3.49 14.97
C ILE A 84 -13.50 3.40 16.19
N THR A 85 -13.84 2.19 16.63
CA THR A 85 -14.91 1.98 17.61
C THR A 85 -14.64 2.58 19.00
N SER A 86 -13.40 2.93 19.33
CA SER A 86 -13.05 3.33 20.70
C SER A 86 -12.30 4.66 20.83
N ALA A 87 -11.72 5.19 19.76
CA ALA A 87 -10.70 6.25 19.87
C ALA A 87 -11.16 7.62 19.33
N GLY A 88 -12.34 7.73 18.76
CA GLY A 88 -12.75 8.96 18.08
C GLY A 88 -11.95 9.16 16.79
N TRP A 89 -11.42 10.35 16.58
CA TRP A 89 -10.56 10.62 15.44
C TRP A 89 -9.20 9.97 15.61
N VAL A 90 -8.76 9.25 14.58
CA VAL A 90 -7.40 8.73 14.48
C VAL A 90 -6.77 9.21 13.18
N ASP A 91 -5.50 9.53 13.24
CA ASP A 91 -4.70 9.94 12.10
C ASP A 91 -3.45 9.07 12.00
N GLY A 92 -3.16 8.59 10.81
CA GLY A 92 -2.03 7.72 10.54
C GLY A 92 -1.05 8.33 9.57
N ILE A 93 0.22 8.21 9.89
CA ILE A 93 1.31 8.67 9.02
C ILE A 93 2.26 7.51 8.70
N VAL A 94 2.79 7.51 7.48
CA VAL A 94 4.01 6.77 7.15
C VAL A 94 5.19 7.66 7.52
N TRP A 95 5.95 7.28 8.55
CA TRP A 95 6.99 8.15 9.08
C TRP A 95 8.41 7.76 8.63
N THR A 96 8.60 6.50 8.21
CA THR A 96 9.84 6.07 7.55
C THR A 96 9.54 4.93 6.59
N TYR A 97 10.28 4.88 5.49
CA TYR A 97 10.11 3.88 4.45
C TYR A 97 11.39 3.67 3.66
N THR A 98 11.52 2.47 3.13
CA THR A 98 12.57 2.04 2.20
C THR A 98 11.92 1.39 0.98
N THR A 99 12.68 0.88 0.06
CA THR A 99 12.12 0.12 -1.09
C THR A 99 11.44 -1.19 -0.68
N SER A 100 11.77 -1.74 0.48
CA SER A 100 11.28 -3.05 0.95
C SER A 100 10.53 -3.01 2.28
N GLN A 101 10.34 -1.84 2.85
CA GLN A 101 9.70 -1.70 4.17
C GLN A 101 9.06 -0.33 4.33
N TRP A 102 7.94 -0.25 5.02
CA TRP A 102 7.40 1.01 5.54
C TRP A 102 6.99 0.85 6.99
N ARG A 103 7.05 1.97 7.72
CA ARG A 103 6.66 2.06 9.12
C ARG A 103 5.61 3.14 9.29
N THR A 104 4.62 2.86 10.13
CA THR A 104 3.48 3.74 10.36
C THR A 104 3.34 4.10 11.82
N ARG A 105 2.70 5.23 12.06
CA ARG A 105 2.31 5.69 13.40
C ARG A 105 0.89 6.19 13.35
N TRP A 106 0.13 5.82 14.37
CA TRP A 106 -1.27 6.20 14.52
C TRP A 106 -1.48 6.97 15.81
N TYR A 107 -2.25 8.06 15.72
CA TYR A 107 -2.50 8.99 16.81
C TYR A 107 -4.00 9.15 16.99
N ASN A 108 -4.46 9.23 18.24
CA ASN A 108 -5.82 9.62 18.58
C ASN A 108 -5.96 11.15 18.60
N ASN A 109 -7.17 11.63 18.85
CA ASN A 109 -7.51 13.06 18.91
C ASN A 109 -6.79 13.85 20.02
N SER A 110 -6.16 13.20 20.99
CA SER A 110 -5.33 13.84 22.02
C SER A 110 -3.83 13.83 21.67
N GLY A 111 -3.46 13.34 20.49
CA GLY A 111 -2.08 13.27 20.04
C GLY A 111 -1.27 12.12 20.67
N SER A 112 -1.94 11.17 21.31
CA SER A 112 -1.30 9.98 21.86
C SER A 112 -1.33 8.82 20.87
N TYR A 113 -0.33 7.95 20.91
CA TYR A 113 -0.34 6.72 20.10
C TYR A 113 -1.54 5.85 20.46
N THR A 114 -2.12 5.21 19.47
CA THR A 114 -3.27 4.33 19.62
C THR A 114 -3.23 3.18 18.63
N ASP A 115 -3.59 1.98 19.09
CA ASP A 115 -3.70 0.82 18.23
C ASP A 115 -4.97 0.90 17.39
N VAL A 116 -4.87 0.50 16.13
CA VAL A 116 -5.96 0.53 15.16
C VAL A 116 -5.89 -0.67 14.22
N ASP A 117 -7.03 -1.14 13.76
CA ASP A 117 -7.09 -1.98 12.57
C ASP A 117 -6.80 -1.10 11.36
N ASN A 118 -5.82 -1.49 10.58
CA ASN A 118 -5.29 -0.60 9.56
C ASN A 118 -5.15 -1.28 8.21
N ALA A 119 -5.29 -0.49 7.16
CA ALA A 119 -5.10 -0.93 5.79
C ALA A 119 -4.21 0.04 5.04
N TYR A 120 -3.36 -0.49 4.18
CA TYR A 120 -2.47 0.27 3.33
C TYR A 120 -2.51 -0.23 1.91
N VAL A 121 -2.39 0.72 1.00
CA VAL A 121 -2.25 0.46 -0.43
C VAL A 121 -1.04 1.24 -0.94
N LEU A 122 -0.14 0.55 -1.63
CA LEU A 122 1.05 1.14 -2.23
C LEU A 122 1.03 1.00 -3.75
N ALA A 123 1.36 2.07 -4.43
CA ALA A 123 1.49 2.13 -5.88
C ALA A 123 2.86 2.71 -6.27
N GLY A 124 3.53 2.07 -7.21
CA GLY A 124 4.86 2.43 -7.69
C GLY A 124 5.43 1.35 -8.58
N ASP A 125 6.68 1.48 -8.97
CA ASP A 125 7.37 0.49 -9.81
C ASP A 125 8.10 -0.54 -8.94
N LEU A 126 7.87 -1.83 -9.21
CA LEU A 126 8.64 -2.92 -8.59
C LEU A 126 10.04 -3.01 -9.18
N ALA A 127 11.00 -3.47 -8.38
CA ALA A 127 12.38 -3.69 -8.79
C ALA A 127 12.52 -4.85 -9.78
#